data_885622e6ac11665af1d9cf947dbe69c3
#
_entry.id   885622e6ac11665af1d9cf947dbe69c3
#
_cell.length_a   1.000
_cell.length_b   1.000
_cell.length_c   1.000
_cell.angle_alpha   90.00
_cell.angle_beta   90.00
_cell.angle_gamma   90.00
#
_symmetry.space_group_name_H-M   'P 1'
#
loop_
_entity.id
_entity.type
_entity.pdbx_description
1 polymer ?
#
loop_
_entity_poly.entity_id
_entity_poly.type
_entity_poly.pdbx_seq_one_letter_code
_entity_poly.pdbx_strand_id
1 'polypeptide(L)'
;MKYLIMFFAALPALAGHPNPERLADAIYRAEGGVKARSPYGVLSVKVQDEAHARRVVLVSIRNNWTRWEKAGRPGEFIDHMADRWCPASSDPVGNRNWKSNVRKIYGGAK
;
A
#
# COMPACT_ATOMS: atom_id res chain seq x y z
N MET A 1 -28.10 9.93 -17.27
CA MET A 1 -27.51 11.15 -16.70
C MET A 1 -26.75 10.85 -15.44
N LYS A 2 -27.44 10.32 -14.44
CA LYS A 2 -26.79 10.04 -13.17
C LYS A 2 -25.64 9.05 -13.29
N TYR A 3 -25.80 8.07 -14.13
CA TYR A 3 -24.75 7.05 -14.27
C TYR A 3 -23.50 7.61 -14.92
N LEU A 4 -23.71 8.52 -15.88
CA LEU A 4 -22.61 9.18 -16.53
C LEU A 4 -21.81 10.01 -15.54
N ILE A 5 -22.52 10.72 -14.66
CA ILE A 5 -21.86 11.54 -13.65
C ILE A 5 -21.04 10.67 -12.70
N MET A 6 -21.60 9.55 -12.29
CA MET A 6 -20.88 8.63 -11.40
C MET A 6 -19.65 8.07 -12.08
N PHE A 7 -19.75 7.80 -13.39
CA PHE A 7 -18.62 7.29 -14.13
C PHE A 7 -17.49 8.31 -14.16
N PHE A 8 -17.83 9.57 -14.42
CA PHE A 8 -16.83 10.63 -14.43
C PHE A 8 -16.22 10.86 -13.05
N ALA A 9 -17.02 10.69 -12.00
CA ALA A 9 -16.49 10.83 -10.65
C ALA A 9 -15.41 9.80 -10.35
N ALA A 10 -15.47 8.65 -11.01
CA ALA A 10 -14.45 7.62 -10.80
C ALA A 10 -13.12 8.01 -11.44
N LEU A 11 -13.12 8.84 -12.48
CA LEU A 11 -11.89 9.24 -13.16
C LEU A 11 -10.94 10.02 -12.25
N PRO A 12 -11.42 11.05 -11.53
CA PRO A 12 -10.54 11.73 -10.57
C PRO A 12 -10.01 10.81 -9.50
N ALA A 13 -10.83 9.87 -9.02
CA ALA A 13 -10.38 8.90 -8.04
C ALA A 13 -9.27 8.04 -8.61
N LEU A 14 -9.41 7.61 -9.88
CA LEU A 14 -8.37 6.83 -10.54
C LEU A 14 -7.10 7.64 -10.74
N ALA A 15 -7.23 8.93 -11.04
CA ALA A 15 -6.07 9.80 -11.23
C ALA A 15 -5.26 9.92 -9.93
N GLY A 16 -5.95 9.97 -8.78
CA GLY A 16 -5.27 10.04 -7.49
C GLY A 16 -4.96 8.69 -6.87
N HIS A 17 -5.36 7.62 -7.55
CA HIS A 17 -5.16 6.28 -7.05
C HIS A 17 -3.71 5.85 -7.26
N PRO A 18 -3.05 5.29 -6.27
CA PRO A 18 -1.72 4.75 -6.50
C PRO A 18 -1.82 3.57 -7.45
N ASN A 19 -0.79 3.37 -8.25
CA ASN A 19 -0.70 2.18 -9.08
C ASN A 19 -0.43 0.99 -8.14
N PRO A 20 -1.36 0.04 -8.01
CA PRO A 20 -1.19 -1.04 -7.04
C PRO A 20 0.03 -1.90 -7.32
N GLU A 21 0.32 -2.15 -8.59
CA GLU A 21 1.48 -2.97 -8.95
C GLU A 21 2.79 -2.27 -8.59
N ARG A 22 2.88 -0.99 -8.91
CA ARG A 22 4.07 -0.21 -8.55
C ARG A 22 4.22 -0.08 -7.04
N LEU A 23 3.11 0.09 -6.34
CA LEU A 23 3.16 0.20 -4.89
C LEU A 23 3.58 -1.14 -4.27
N ALA A 24 3.10 -2.25 -4.80
CA ALA A 24 3.54 -3.56 -4.34
C ALA A 24 5.03 -3.75 -4.58
N ASP A 25 5.53 -3.30 -5.74
CA ASP A 25 6.96 -3.36 -6.03
C ASP A 25 7.77 -2.52 -5.06
N ALA A 26 7.27 -1.33 -4.70
CA ALA A 26 7.94 -0.47 -3.75
C ALA A 26 7.99 -1.12 -2.36
N ILE A 27 6.89 -1.73 -1.94
CA ILE A 27 6.85 -2.44 -0.65
C ILE A 27 7.84 -3.61 -0.66
N TYR A 28 7.87 -4.36 -1.75
CA TYR A 28 8.80 -5.48 -1.88
C TYR A 28 10.25 -5.00 -1.65
N ARG A 29 10.63 -3.92 -2.31
CA ARG A 29 11.98 -3.39 -2.21
C ARG A 29 12.26 -2.76 -0.86
N ALA A 30 11.28 -2.07 -0.30
CA ALA A 30 11.43 -1.45 1.02
C ALA A 30 11.62 -2.50 2.12
N GLU A 31 11.03 -3.68 1.94
CA GLU A 31 11.13 -4.75 2.91
C GLU A 31 12.37 -5.63 2.70
N GLY A 32 13.22 -5.30 1.75
CA GLY A 32 14.47 -6.00 1.54
C GLY A 32 14.55 -6.89 0.30
N GLY A 33 13.49 -6.91 -0.50
CA GLY A 33 13.47 -7.69 -1.73
C GLY A 33 13.71 -9.17 -1.46
N VAL A 34 14.63 -9.75 -2.21
CA VAL A 34 14.95 -11.18 -2.07
C VAL A 34 15.62 -11.50 -0.73
N LYS A 35 16.13 -10.49 -0.02
CA LYS A 35 16.78 -10.68 1.26
C LYS A 35 15.82 -10.55 2.44
N ALA A 36 14.54 -10.26 2.17
CA ALA A 36 13.57 -10.10 3.23
C ALA A 36 13.37 -11.41 3.99
N ARG A 37 13.10 -11.28 5.28
CA ARG A 37 12.80 -12.44 6.13
C ARG A 37 11.56 -13.17 5.63
N SER A 38 10.62 -12.43 5.10
CA SER A 38 9.43 -12.97 4.47
C SER A 38 9.12 -12.10 3.25
N PRO A 39 8.63 -12.69 2.15
CA PRO A 39 8.33 -11.89 0.97
C PRO A 39 7.40 -10.72 1.29
N TYR A 40 7.77 -9.53 0.84
CA TYR A 40 7.01 -8.29 1.08
C TYR A 40 6.88 -7.95 2.57
N GLY A 41 7.63 -8.60 3.45
CA GLY A 41 7.50 -8.37 4.88
C GLY A 41 6.21 -8.89 5.47
N VAL A 42 5.51 -9.80 4.78
CA VAL A 42 4.23 -10.34 5.25
C VAL A 42 4.49 -11.35 6.36
N LEU A 43 4.16 -10.98 7.59
CA LEU A 43 4.38 -11.83 8.76
C LEU A 43 3.08 -12.30 9.41
N SER A 44 1.99 -11.57 9.19
CA SER A 44 0.71 -11.87 9.84
C SER A 44 -0.03 -13.02 9.18
N VAL A 45 0.36 -13.39 7.97
CA VAL A 45 -0.25 -14.48 7.20
C VAL A 45 0.85 -15.41 6.76
N LYS A 46 0.62 -16.71 6.91
CA LYS A 46 1.58 -17.68 6.42
C LYS A 46 1.51 -17.70 4.90
N VAL A 47 2.58 -17.25 4.25
CA VAL A 47 2.63 -17.22 2.79
C VAL A 47 3.33 -18.46 2.26
N GLN A 48 2.83 -18.97 1.15
CA GLN A 48 3.38 -20.18 0.55
C GLN A 48 4.59 -19.89 -0.33
N ASP A 49 4.53 -18.75 -1.03
CA ASP A 49 5.60 -18.34 -1.92
C ASP A 49 5.48 -16.85 -2.19
N GLU A 50 6.37 -16.34 -3.02
CA GLU A 50 6.42 -14.91 -3.33
C GLU A 50 5.16 -14.44 -4.08
N ALA A 51 4.62 -15.29 -4.96
CA ALA A 51 3.40 -14.95 -5.68
C ALA A 51 2.21 -14.85 -4.75
N HIS A 52 2.12 -15.73 -3.76
CA HIS A 52 1.08 -15.65 -2.74
C HIS A 52 1.23 -14.36 -1.93
N ALA A 53 2.45 -14.04 -1.52
CA ALA A 53 2.70 -12.80 -0.78
C ALA A 53 2.30 -11.58 -1.59
N ARG A 54 2.57 -11.57 -2.88
CA ARG A 54 2.17 -10.46 -3.74
C ARG A 54 0.66 -10.30 -3.79
N ARG A 55 -0.08 -11.40 -3.88
CA ARG A 55 -1.54 -11.33 -3.86
C ARG A 55 -2.05 -10.76 -2.54
N VAL A 56 -1.45 -11.16 -1.43
CA VAL A 56 -1.81 -10.62 -0.11
C VAL A 56 -1.59 -9.11 -0.08
N VAL A 57 -0.45 -8.66 -0.58
CA VAL A 57 -0.13 -7.23 -0.62
C VAL A 57 -1.11 -6.47 -1.50
N LEU A 58 -1.41 -6.98 -2.68
CA LEU A 58 -2.34 -6.30 -3.59
C LEU A 58 -3.74 -6.19 -2.99
N VAL A 59 -4.21 -7.24 -2.33
CA VAL A 59 -5.49 -7.18 -1.64
C VAL A 59 -5.44 -6.18 -0.51
N SER A 60 -4.34 -6.14 0.23
CA SER A 60 -4.16 -5.20 1.33
C SER A 60 -4.17 -3.75 0.82
N ILE A 61 -3.51 -3.48 -0.30
CA ILE A 61 -3.51 -2.15 -0.89
C ILE A 61 -4.94 -1.72 -1.23
N ARG A 62 -5.69 -2.62 -1.87
CA ARG A 62 -7.07 -2.33 -2.25
C ARG A 62 -7.95 -2.09 -1.03
N ASN A 63 -7.83 -2.93 -0.01
CA ASN A 63 -8.64 -2.80 1.19
C ASN A 63 -8.31 -1.51 1.94
N ASN A 64 -7.03 -1.15 2.00
CA ASN A 64 -6.62 0.09 2.65
C ASN A 64 -7.10 1.31 1.87
N TRP A 65 -7.10 1.22 0.55
CA TRP A 65 -7.63 2.30 -0.27
C TRP A 65 -9.11 2.53 0.03
N THR A 66 -9.89 1.45 0.11
CA THR A 66 -11.30 1.55 0.41
C THR A 66 -11.54 2.20 1.79
N ARG A 67 -10.76 1.79 2.79
CA ARG A 67 -10.87 2.38 4.12
C ARG A 67 -10.50 3.85 4.13
N TRP A 68 -9.45 4.20 3.42
CA TRP A 68 -8.98 5.58 3.34
C TRP A 68 -10.02 6.47 2.69
N GLU A 69 -10.63 5.99 1.62
CA GLU A 69 -11.70 6.74 0.96
C GLU A 69 -12.92 6.92 1.86
N LYS A 70 -13.32 5.86 2.53
CA LYS A 70 -14.46 5.95 3.45
C LYS A 70 -14.21 6.90 4.59
N ALA A 71 -12.97 7.03 5.00
CA ALA A 71 -12.60 7.95 6.08
C ALA A 71 -12.43 9.39 5.60
N GLY A 72 -12.63 9.68 4.33
CA GLY A 72 -12.51 11.02 3.79
C GLY A 72 -11.11 11.37 3.31
N ARG A 73 -10.29 10.36 3.03
CA ARG A 73 -8.92 10.53 2.54
C ARG A 73 -8.05 11.36 3.49
N PRO A 74 -7.93 10.96 4.76
CA PRO A 74 -7.14 11.72 5.73
C PRO A 74 -5.64 11.53 5.49
N GLY A 75 -4.93 12.62 5.23
CA GLY A 75 -3.49 12.57 4.98
C GLY A 75 -3.15 11.85 3.70
N GLU A 76 -1.92 11.34 3.62
CA GLU A 76 -1.47 10.60 2.45
C GLU A 76 -1.79 9.13 2.58
N PHE A 77 -2.11 8.50 1.45
CA PHE A 77 -2.48 7.10 1.43
C PHE A 77 -1.37 6.20 1.95
N ILE A 78 -0.12 6.45 1.57
CA ILE A 78 1.00 5.61 2.02
C ILE A 78 1.10 5.64 3.54
N ASP A 79 0.93 6.81 4.15
CA ASP A 79 0.95 6.93 5.61
C ASP A 79 -0.20 6.16 6.25
N HIS A 80 -1.39 6.27 5.66
CA HIS A 80 -2.55 5.54 6.15
C HIS A 80 -2.32 4.03 6.12
N MET A 81 -1.78 3.54 5.02
CA MET A 81 -1.49 2.12 4.88
C MET A 81 -0.42 1.67 5.86
N ALA A 82 0.62 2.51 6.06
CA ALA A 82 1.69 2.20 6.99
C ALA A 82 1.18 2.02 8.42
N ASP A 83 0.22 2.83 8.82
CA ASP A 83 -0.31 2.77 10.17
C ASP A 83 -1.05 1.46 10.45
N ARG A 84 -1.50 0.78 9.42
CA ARG A 84 -2.10 -0.54 9.58
C ARG A 84 -1.10 -1.65 9.31
N TRP A 85 -0.17 -1.43 8.39
CA TRP A 85 0.81 -2.44 8.00
C TRP A 85 1.87 -2.63 9.07
N CYS A 86 2.32 -1.50 9.64
CA CYS A 86 3.36 -1.50 10.66
C CYS A 86 3.01 -0.43 11.70
N PRO A 87 2.06 -0.71 12.61
CA PRO A 87 1.56 0.30 13.53
C PRO A 87 2.66 0.90 14.41
N ALA A 88 2.63 2.23 14.57
CA ALA A 88 3.58 2.92 15.41
C ALA A 88 3.47 2.51 16.88
N SER A 89 2.29 2.04 17.31
CA SER A 89 2.11 1.56 18.67
C SER A 89 2.94 0.31 18.97
N SER A 90 3.21 -0.49 17.93
CA SER A 90 4.00 -1.71 18.07
C SER A 90 5.47 -1.45 17.73
N ASP A 91 5.72 -0.59 16.75
CA ASP A 91 7.07 -0.34 16.25
C ASP A 91 7.15 1.06 15.65
N PRO A 92 7.38 2.09 16.48
CA PRO A 92 7.41 3.47 15.98
C PRO A 92 8.55 3.72 14.99
N VAL A 93 9.70 3.10 15.19
CA VAL A 93 10.83 3.26 14.29
C VAL A 93 10.54 2.59 12.96
N GLY A 94 10.02 1.37 13.01
CA GLY A 94 9.65 0.64 11.80
C GLY A 94 8.57 1.36 11.01
N ASN A 95 7.59 1.93 11.70
CA ASN A 95 6.54 2.72 11.06
C ASN A 95 7.11 3.90 10.27
N ARG A 96 7.99 4.69 10.91
CA ARG A 96 8.62 5.83 10.25
C ARG A 96 9.47 5.39 9.05
N ASN A 97 10.24 4.34 9.25
CA ASN A 97 11.12 3.84 8.18
C ASN A 97 10.32 3.31 7.01
N TRP A 98 9.25 2.59 7.28
CA TRP A 98 8.38 2.07 6.23
C TRP A 98 7.80 3.21 5.39
N LYS A 99 7.25 4.22 6.07
CA LYS A 99 6.69 5.38 5.38
C LYS A 99 7.72 6.06 4.48
N SER A 100 8.89 6.31 5.03
CA SER A 100 9.95 6.98 4.30
C SER A 100 10.44 6.15 3.13
N ASN A 101 10.71 4.89 3.36
CA ASN A 101 11.28 4.01 2.34
C ASN A 101 10.30 3.73 1.20
N VAL A 102 9.06 3.41 1.54
CA VAL A 102 8.05 3.14 0.51
C VAL A 102 7.78 4.39 -0.30
N ARG A 103 7.61 5.52 0.36
CA ARG A 103 7.35 6.77 -0.34
C ARG A 103 8.49 7.13 -1.29
N LYS A 104 9.71 6.98 -0.82
CA LYS A 104 10.90 7.29 -1.63
C LYS A 104 10.99 6.37 -2.85
N ILE A 105 10.83 5.09 -2.65
CA ILE A 105 10.94 4.13 -3.75
C ILE A 105 9.78 4.30 -4.73
N TYR A 106 8.57 4.44 -4.21
CA TYR A 106 7.40 4.61 -5.06
C TYR A 106 7.50 5.88 -5.90
N GLY A 107 7.91 6.98 -5.27
CA GLY A 107 8.08 8.24 -5.97
C GLY A 107 9.21 8.21 -6.96
N GLY A 108 10.29 7.51 -6.65
CA GLY A 108 11.46 7.42 -7.52
C GLY A 108 11.33 6.39 -8.63
N ALA A 109 10.28 5.59 -8.61
CA ALA A 109 10.07 4.52 -9.59
C ALA A 109 9.41 4.99 -10.87
N LYS A 110 9.43 6.27 -11.14
CA LYS A 110 8.80 6.84 -12.33
C LYS A 110 9.49 6.39 -13.60
#